data_2c1b32064fb5a31d56a247b7c5244a38
#
_entry.id   2c1b32064fb5a31d56a247b7c5244a38
#
_cell.length_a   1.000
_cell.length_b   1.000
_cell.length_c   1.000
_cell.angle_alpha   90.00
_cell.angle_beta   90.00
_cell.angle_gamma   90.00
#
_symmetry.space_group_name_H-M   'P 1'
#
loop_
_entity.id
_entity.type
_entity.pdbx_description
1 polymer ?
#
loop_
_entity_poly.entity_id
_entity_poly.type
_entity_poly.pdbx_seq_one_letter_code
_entity_poly.pdbx_strand_id
1 'polypeptide(L)'
;IVPRSIHSGYRFKSRRHTLGLQRNDSDQNRERFIPPPLHGFTLLVARKGFVGANISSMLDPSAFLAYRLENAIMESLDPVLHDRVGVHVEQRKISTILREATRTGDEATQESMLNPYGKAVKGGPRVELMIETLNPSGSITAACERVVLPENSHIGMVNLLREFLNLVTMMSTDHEELKRYVPGMPPEFSEPSLRMMDYDES
;
A
#
# COMPACT_ATOMS: atom_id res chain seq x y z
N ILE A 1 8.99 16.01 -8.47
CA ILE A 1 8.21 14.91 -9.08
C ILE A 1 7.16 15.54 -9.96
N VAL A 2 7.04 15.09 -11.20
CA VAL A 2 6.05 15.60 -12.17
C VAL A 2 5.40 14.44 -12.92
N PRO A 3 4.12 14.52 -13.30
CA PRO A 3 3.46 13.53 -14.15
C PRO A 3 4.20 13.33 -15.47
N ARG A 4 4.19 12.10 -15.99
CA ARG A 4 4.86 11.75 -17.25
C ARG A 4 4.37 12.58 -18.42
N SER A 5 3.07 12.89 -18.47
CA SER A 5 2.46 13.73 -19.50
C SER A 5 3.04 15.15 -19.49
N ILE A 6 3.29 15.72 -18.33
CA ILE A 6 3.90 17.05 -18.17
C ILE A 6 5.39 16.97 -18.57
N HIS A 7 6.12 15.95 -18.10
CA HIS A 7 7.53 15.79 -18.43
C HIS A 7 7.76 15.64 -19.95
N SER A 8 6.89 14.95 -20.67
CA SER A 8 7.03 14.77 -22.12
C SER A 8 6.79 16.05 -22.92
N GLY A 9 6.04 17.00 -22.37
CA GLY A 9 5.80 18.33 -22.99
C GLY A 9 6.97 19.31 -22.85
N TYR A 10 7.93 19.03 -21.95
CA TYR A 10 9.09 19.89 -21.72
C TYR A 10 10.39 19.17 -22.08
N ARG A 11 11.31 19.87 -22.75
CA ARG A 11 12.64 19.34 -23.09
C ARG A 11 13.61 19.48 -21.91
N PHE A 12 13.40 18.70 -20.85
CA PHE A 12 14.35 18.68 -19.74
C PHE A 12 15.60 17.86 -20.08
N LYS A 13 16.77 18.44 -19.86
CA LYS A 13 18.07 17.74 -19.94
C LYS A 13 18.40 17.02 -18.62
N SER A 14 17.48 16.21 -18.12
CA SER A 14 17.67 15.50 -16.83
C SER A 14 17.46 14.00 -17.00
N ARG A 15 18.07 13.21 -16.13
CA ARG A 15 17.75 11.78 -16.05
C ARG A 15 16.30 11.62 -15.59
N ARG A 16 15.55 10.81 -16.32
CA ARG A 16 14.19 10.48 -15.97
C ARG A 16 14.17 9.19 -15.18
N HIS A 17 13.69 9.24 -13.95
CA HIS A 17 13.30 8.08 -13.17
C HIS A 17 11.77 8.00 -13.16
N THR A 18 11.22 6.84 -13.50
CA THR A 18 9.78 6.62 -13.44
C THR A 18 9.46 5.95 -12.10
N LEU A 19 8.67 6.65 -11.28
CA LEU A 19 8.05 6.08 -10.11
C LEU A 19 6.78 5.38 -10.56
N GLY A 20 6.59 4.14 -10.20
CA GLY A 20 5.42 3.38 -10.61
C GLY A 20 5.12 2.22 -9.70
N LEU A 21 3.84 1.87 -9.60
CA LEU A 21 3.37 0.69 -8.90
C LEU A 21 3.80 -0.61 -9.59
N GLN A 22 3.94 -0.56 -10.93
CA GLN A 22 4.39 -1.71 -11.70
C GLN A 22 5.92 -1.69 -11.83
N ARG A 23 6.54 -2.74 -11.36
CA ARG A 23 7.96 -2.99 -11.61
C ARG A 23 8.11 -3.50 -13.04
N ASN A 24 9.05 -2.92 -13.80
CA ASN A 24 9.51 -3.53 -15.04
C ASN A 24 10.27 -4.81 -14.70
N ASP A 25 10.11 -5.86 -15.53
CA ASP A 25 10.74 -7.18 -15.31
C ASP A 25 12.28 -7.15 -15.18
N SER A 26 12.91 -6.05 -15.60
CA SER A 26 14.36 -5.84 -15.49
C SER A 26 14.84 -5.27 -14.15
N ASP A 27 13.95 -4.73 -13.33
CA ASP A 27 14.33 -4.03 -12.08
C ASP A 27 13.89 -4.83 -10.85
N GLN A 28 14.60 -5.92 -10.54
CA GLN A 28 14.27 -6.82 -9.43
C GLN A 28 14.35 -6.17 -8.04
N ASN A 29 15.05 -5.04 -7.89
CA ASN A 29 15.35 -4.42 -6.59
C ASN A 29 14.66 -3.07 -6.36
N ARG A 30 13.72 -2.64 -7.22
CA ARG A 30 13.01 -1.38 -6.97
C ARG A 30 11.79 -1.63 -6.11
N GLU A 31 11.73 -0.92 -5.01
CA GLU A 31 10.55 -0.83 -4.17
C GLU A 31 9.37 -0.23 -4.94
N ARG A 32 8.16 -0.63 -4.57
CA ARG A 32 6.94 -0.05 -5.08
C ARG A 32 6.81 1.39 -4.58
N PHE A 33 6.47 2.29 -5.46
CA PHE A 33 6.06 3.64 -5.07
C PHE A 33 4.55 3.62 -4.79
N ILE A 34 4.17 3.94 -3.56
CA ILE A 34 2.77 4.12 -3.19
C ILE A 34 2.42 5.59 -3.44
N PRO A 35 1.44 5.89 -4.33
CA PRO A 35 1.07 7.26 -4.65
C PRO A 35 0.33 7.93 -3.49
N PRO A 36 0.20 9.26 -3.53
CA PRO A 36 -0.75 9.96 -2.66
C PRO A 36 -2.16 9.36 -2.80
N PRO A 37 -2.95 9.34 -1.72
CA PRO A 37 -4.28 8.75 -1.73
C PRO A 37 -5.19 9.42 -2.77
N LEU A 38 -6.16 8.67 -3.28
CA LEU A 38 -7.13 9.10 -4.29
C LEU A 38 -6.50 9.58 -5.61
N HIS A 39 -5.26 9.20 -5.88
CA HIS A 39 -4.55 9.58 -7.10
C HIS A 39 -4.92 8.66 -8.27
N GLY A 40 -5.15 9.26 -9.44
CA GLY A 40 -5.37 8.51 -10.68
C GLY A 40 -6.82 8.13 -10.96
N PHE A 41 -7.78 8.51 -10.12
CA PHE A 41 -9.20 8.31 -10.39
C PHE A 41 -9.76 9.37 -11.33
N THR A 42 -10.64 8.94 -12.23
CA THR A 42 -11.49 9.83 -13.05
C THR A 42 -12.88 9.83 -12.45
N LEU A 43 -13.34 10.99 -11.98
CA LEU A 43 -14.65 11.15 -11.35
C LEU A 43 -15.67 11.69 -12.38
N LEU A 44 -16.83 11.03 -12.44
CA LEU A 44 -17.99 11.51 -13.19
C LEU A 44 -18.89 12.30 -12.24
N VAL A 45 -19.04 13.59 -12.51
CA VAL A 45 -19.89 14.48 -11.70
C VAL A 45 -21.20 14.75 -12.43
N ALA A 46 -22.32 14.53 -11.77
CA ALA A 46 -23.65 14.79 -12.31
C ALA A 46 -24.41 15.81 -11.45
N ARG A 47 -25.38 16.49 -12.06
CA ARG A 47 -26.27 17.39 -11.32
C ARG A 47 -27.17 16.59 -10.36
N LYS A 48 -27.53 17.20 -9.24
CA LYS A 48 -28.50 16.63 -8.30
C LYS A 48 -29.81 16.31 -9.04
N GLY A 49 -30.29 15.09 -8.88
CA GLY A 49 -31.52 14.62 -9.55
C GLY A 49 -31.29 14.07 -10.98
N PHE A 50 -30.05 14.04 -11.47
CA PHE A 50 -29.74 13.37 -12.73
C PHE A 50 -29.92 11.85 -12.56
N VAL A 51 -30.86 11.26 -13.28
CA VAL A 51 -31.08 9.81 -13.31
C VAL A 51 -30.49 9.28 -14.62
N GLY A 52 -29.24 8.88 -14.58
CA GLY A 52 -28.58 8.33 -15.75
C GLY A 52 -28.46 6.81 -15.67
N ALA A 53 -29.48 6.09 -16.17
CA ALA A 53 -29.37 4.62 -16.28
C ALA A 53 -28.15 4.17 -17.08
N ASN A 54 -27.64 5.01 -17.97
CA ASN A 54 -26.48 4.72 -18.82
C ASN A 54 -25.14 5.02 -18.15
N ILE A 55 -25.09 5.77 -17.04
CA ILE A 55 -23.82 6.09 -16.36
C ILE A 55 -23.25 4.85 -15.65
N SER A 56 -24.11 3.98 -15.12
CA SER A 56 -23.66 2.76 -14.45
C SER A 56 -22.83 1.84 -15.35
N SER A 57 -23.09 1.85 -16.66
CA SER A 57 -22.28 1.09 -17.64
C SER A 57 -20.92 1.69 -17.93
N MET A 58 -20.70 2.95 -17.56
CA MET A 58 -19.42 3.66 -17.71
C MET A 58 -18.55 3.57 -16.45
N LEU A 59 -19.12 3.14 -15.33
CA LEU A 59 -18.40 3.00 -14.08
C LEU A 59 -17.65 1.66 -14.04
N ASP A 60 -16.38 1.70 -13.70
CA ASP A 60 -15.60 0.51 -13.38
C ASP A 60 -15.84 0.14 -11.89
N PRO A 61 -16.47 -1.02 -11.62
CA PRO A 61 -16.75 -1.44 -10.24
C PRO A 61 -15.48 -1.61 -9.40
N SER A 62 -14.36 -2.02 -10.02
CA SER A 62 -13.07 -2.19 -9.35
C SER A 62 -12.51 -0.85 -8.93
N ALA A 63 -12.53 0.14 -9.83
CA ALA A 63 -12.10 1.50 -9.53
C ALA A 63 -12.99 2.16 -8.47
N PHE A 64 -14.30 1.91 -8.51
CA PHE A 64 -15.23 2.42 -7.50
C PHE A 64 -14.98 1.81 -6.11
N LEU A 65 -14.71 0.51 -6.04
CA LEU A 65 -14.33 -0.15 -4.79
C LEU A 65 -13.02 0.42 -4.24
N ALA A 66 -12.00 0.55 -5.09
CA ALA A 66 -10.71 1.13 -4.71
C ALA A 66 -10.87 2.56 -4.16
N TYR A 67 -11.57 3.43 -4.89
CA TYR A 67 -11.86 4.79 -4.44
C TYR A 67 -12.53 4.83 -3.07
N ARG A 68 -13.57 4.00 -2.85
CA ARG A 68 -14.27 3.95 -1.56
C ARG A 68 -13.38 3.52 -0.42
N LEU A 69 -12.51 2.53 -0.64
CA LEU A 69 -11.60 2.03 0.38
C LEU A 69 -10.51 3.05 0.69
N GLU A 70 -9.90 3.67 -0.33
CA GLU A 70 -8.91 4.73 -0.11
C GLU A 70 -9.51 5.93 0.65
N ASN A 71 -10.72 6.35 0.26
CA ASN A 71 -11.41 7.44 0.97
C ASN A 71 -11.70 7.07 2.43
N ALA A 72 -12.18 5.85 2.70
CA ALA A 72 -12.46 5.38 4.05
C ALA A 72 -11.19 5.27 4.90
N ILE A 73 -10.07 4.85 4.30
CA ILE A 73 -8.75 4.88 4.97
C ILE A 73 -8.40 6.30 5.36
N MET A 74 -8.50 7.26 4.43
CA MET A 74 -8.16 8.66 4.70
C MET A 74 -9.06 9.29 5.77
N GLU A 75 -10.35 9.01 5.76
CA GLU A 75 -11.29 9.48 6.78
C GLU A 75 -11.00 8.89 8.17
N SER A 76 -10.34 7.75 8.24
CA SER A 76 -10.01 7.05 9.48
C SER A 76 -8.65 7.44 10.06
N LEU A 77 -7.81 8.16 9.30
CA LEU A 77 -6.49 8.59 9.72
C LEU A 77 -6.54 9.95 10.43
N ASP A 78 -5.61 10.16 11.36
CA ASP A 78 -5.38 11.49 11.94
C ASP A 78 -4.97 12.48 10.83
N PRO A 79 -5.57 13.68 10.76
CA PRO A 79 -5.20 14.72 9.79
C PRO A 79 -3.71 15.03 9.71
N VAL A 80 -2.96 14.86 10.79
CA VAL A 80 -1.50 15.04 10.84
C VAL A 80 -0.75 14.08 9.88
N LEU A 81 -1.35 12.94 9.55
CA LEU A 81 -0.76 11.97 8.63
C LEU A 81 -1.10 12.25 7.16
N HIS A 82 -2.12 13.05 6.87
CA HIS A 82 -2.64 13.23 5.51
C HIS A 82 -1.60 13.73 4.50
N ASP A 83 -0.69 14.59 4.94
CA ASP A 83 0.33 15.19 4.04
C ASP A 83 1.52 14.26 3.75
N ARG A 84 1.64 13.12 4.46
CA ARG A 84 2.79 12.22 4.36
C ARG A 84 2.44 10.75 4.23
N VAL A 85 1.16 10.44 4.01
CA VAL A 85 0.69 9.07 3.80
C VAL A 85 0.49 8.80 2.31
N GLY A 86 0.95 7.65 1.87
CA GLY A 86 0.59 7.04 0.59
C GLY A 86 -0.44 5.95 0.83
N VAL A 87 -1.48 5.90 0.02
CA VAL A 87 -2.49 4.84 0.05
C VAL A 87 -2.76 4.38 -1.36
N HIS A 88 -2.82 3.08 -1.55
CA HIS A 88 -3.20 2.50 -2.83
C HIS A 88 -4.06 1.26 -2.63
N VAL A 89 -5.15 1.20 -3.36
CA VAL A 89 -6.03 0.05 -3.41
C VAL A 89 -6.21 -0.40 -4.85
N GLU A 90 -5.94 -1.66 -5.12
CA GLU A 90 -6.04 -2.23 -6.46
C GLU A 90 -6.72 -3.60 -6.42
N GLN A 91 -7.54 -3.88 -7.43
CA GLN A 91 -8.09 -5.22 -7.63
C GLN A 91 -7.26 -5.98 -8.66
N ARG A 92 -6.64 -7.09 -8.23
CA ARG A 92 -5.67 -7.85 -9.03
C ARG A 92 -6.06 -9.31 -9.23
N LYS A 93 -5.68 -9.86 -10.37
CA LYS A 93 -5.81 -11.30 -10.64
C LYS A 93 -4.80 -12.09 -9.82
N ILE A 94 -5.20 -13.23 -9.30
CA ILE A 94 -4.33 -14.15 -8.54
C ILE A 94 -3.04 -14.47 -9.30
N SER A 95 -3.13 -14.70 -10.62
CA SER A 95 -1.95 -14.99 -11.45
C SER A 95 -0.93 -13.83 -11.48
N THR A 96 -1.40 -12.60 -11.38
CA THR A 96 -0.52 -11.42 -11.32
C THR A 96 0.15 -11.32 -9.95
N ILE A 97 -0.59 -11.55 -8.87
CA ILE A 97 -0.07 -11.55 -7.50
C ILE A 97 1.00 -12.65 -7.34
N LEU A 98 0.69 -13.89 -7.77
CA LEU A 98 1.64 -15.01 -7.71
C LEU A 98 2.93 -14.73 -8.48
N ARG A 99 2.82 -14.21 -9.70
CA ARG A 99 3.99 -13.87 -10.52
C ARG A 99 4.87 -12.83 -9.81
N GLU A 100 4.27 -11.86 -9.15
CA GLU A 100 5.02 -10.85 -8.41
C GLU A 100 5.64 -11.42 -7.15
N ALA A 101 4.88 -12.16 -6.33
CA ALA A 101 5.37 -12.82 -5.14
C ALA A 101 6.55 -13.78 -5.45
N THR A 102 6.45 -14.53 -6.55
CA THR A 102 7.56 -15.38 -7.02
C THR A 102 8.81 -14.55 -7.37
N ARG A 103 8.61 -13.41 -8.01
CA ARG A 103 9.71 -12.52 -8.40
C ARG A 103 10.38 -11.83 -7.21
N THR A 104 9.61 -11.47 -6.18
CA THR A 104 10.11 -10.80 -4.97
C THR A 104 10.59 -11.77 -3.90
N GLY A 105 10.37 -13.08 -4.06
CA GLY A 105 10.67 -14.08 -3.03
C GLY A 105 9.72 -14.02 -1.84
N ASP A 106 8.52 -13.46 -2.02
CA ASP A 106 7.49 -13.41 -0.97
C ASP A 106 6.78 -14.76 -0.87
N GLU A 107 7.38 -15.65 -0.07
CA GLU A 107 6.90 -17.02 0.14
C GLU A 107 5.52 -17.04 0.84
N ALA A 108 5.28 -16.13 1.77
CA ALA A 108 4.01 -16.08 2.50
C ALA A 108 2.82 -15.77 1.57
N THR A 109 2.97 -14.79 0.67
CA THR A 109 1.96 -14.50 -0.34
C THR A 109 1.82 -15.65 -1.34
N GLN A 110 2.92 -16.28 -1.75
CA GLN A 110 2.87 -17.46 -2.65
C GLN A 110 2.06 -18.60 -2.01
N GLU A 111 2.38 -18.99 -0.78
CA GLU A 111 1.69 -20.06 -0.07
C GLU A 111 0.20 -19.74 0.13
N SER A 112 -0.15 -18.52 0.46
CA SER A 112 -1.54 -18.09 0.66
C SER A 112 -2.38 -18.14 -0.62
N MET A 113 -1.74 -18.07 -1.79
CA MET A 113 -2.38 -18.10 -3.11
C MET A 113 -2.33 -19.47 -3.78
N LEU A 114 -1.70 -20.46 -3.16
CA LEU A 114 -1.63 -21.83 -3.65
C LEU A 114 -2.48 -22.77 -2.78
N ASN A 115 -3.06 -23.75 -3.41
CA ASN A 115 -3.68 -24.85 -2.68
C ASN A 115 -2.62 -25.89 -2.25
N PRO A 116 -2.96 -26.89 -1.40
CA PRO A 116 -2.02 -27.94 -0.97
C PRO A 116 -1.33 -28.74 -2.09
N TYR A 117 -1.84 -28.64 -3.31
CA TYR A 117 -1.26 -29.29 -4.50
C TYR A 117 -0.36 -28.35 -5.33
N GLY A 118 -0.01 -27.19 -4.80
CA GLY A 118 0.83 -26.21 -5.49
C GLY A 118 0.18 -25.51 -6.69
N LYS A 119 -1.16 -25.58 -6.81
CA LYS A 119 -1.90 -24.91 -7.87
C LYS A 119 -2.54 -23.63 -7.33
N ALA A 120 -2.62 -22.61 -8.17
CA ALA A 120 -3.31 -21.37 -7.82
C ALA A 120 -4.74 -21.66 -7.33
N VAL A 121 -5.11 -21.03 -6.21
CA VAL A 121 -6.44 -21.13 -5.65
C VAL A 121 -7.45 -20.66 -6.70
N LYS A 122 -8.47 -21.46 -6.96
CA LYS A 122 -9.57 -21.07 -7.83
C LYS A 122 -10.36 -19.94 -7.15
N GLY A 123 -10.53 -18.83 -7.82
CA GLY A 123 -11.32 -17.72 -7.28
C GLY A 123 -11.21 -16.47 -8.13
N GLY A 124 -12.03 -15.48 -7.77
CA GLY A 124 -12.04 -14.17 -8.38
C GLY A 124 -10.77 -13.36 -8.06
N PRO A 125 -10.70 -12.12 -8.53
CA PRO A 125 -9.61 -11.22 -8.22
C PRO A 125 -9.49 -11.00 -6.72
N ARG A 126 -8.33 -10.51 -6.28
CA ARG A 126 -8.06 -10.08 -4.90
C ARG A 126 -8.00 -8.57 -4.85
N VAL A 127 -8.36 -8.00 -3.72
CA VAL A 127 -8.14 -6.60 -3.40
C VAL A 127 -6.85 -6.50 -2.63
N GLU A 128 -5.90 -5.78 -3.17
CA GLU A 128 -4.63 -5.42 -2.54
C GLU A 128 -4.78 -4.03 -1.94
N LEU A 129 -4.46 -3.92 -0.66
CA LEU A 129 -4.54 -2.70 0.13
C LEU A 129 -3.13 -2.37 0.59
N MET A 130 -2.64 -1.18 0.28
CA MET A 130 -1.31 -0.73 0.67
C MET A 130 -1.39 0.64 1.32
N ILE A 131 -0.65 0.82 2.40
CA ILE A 131 -0.51 2.09 3.10
C ILE A 131 0.92 2.28 3.57
N GLU A 132 1.43 3.49 3.42
CA GLU A 132 2.81 3.83 3.78
C GLU A 132 2.86 5.25 4.33
N THR A 133 3.71 5.50 5.32
CA THR A 133 4.00 6.85 5.81
C THR A 133 5.45 6.99 6.22
N LEU A 134 5.89 8.24 6.28
CA LEU A 134 7.20 8.62 6.81
C LEU A 134 7.03 9.22 8.21
N ASN A 135 8.05 9.05 9.06
CA ASN A 135 8.13 9.82 10.29
C ASN A 135 8.35 11.32 9.99
N PRO A 136 8.19 12.23 10.96
CA PRO A 136 8.35 13.68 10.73
C PRO A 136 9.72 14.08 10.17
N SER A 137 10.78 13.35 10.51
CA SER A 137 12.14 13.61 9.99
C SER A 137 12.38 13.04 8.58
N GLY A 138 11.49 12.16 8.10
CA GLY A 138 11.64 11.48 6.80
C GLY A 138 12.66 10.34 6.81
N SER A 139 13.17 9.95 7.98
CA SER A 139 14.23 8.93 8.11
C SER A 139 13.70 7.51 8.27
N ILE A 140 12.45 7.34 8.68
CA ILE A 140 11.83 6.04 8.93
C ILE A 140 10.53 5.92 8.15
N THR A 141 10.34 4.79 7.49
CA THR A 141 9.13 4.44 6.76
C THR A 141 8.38 3.34 7.50
N ALA A 142 7.07 3.50 7.68
CA ALA A 142 6.16 2.44 8.11
C ALA A 142 5.22 2.09 6.97
N ALA A 143 5.18 0.82 6.59
CA ALA A 143 4.34 0.33 5.50
C ALA A 143 3.59 -0.93 5.91
N CYS A 144 2.34 -1.05 5.46
CA CYS A 144 1.52 -2.24 5.60
C CYS A 144 0.89 -2.59 4.26
N GLU A 145 0.83 -3.88 3.97
CA GLU A 145 0.14 -4.43 2.80
C GLU A 145 -0.77 -5.58 3.23
N ARG A 146 -1.93 -5.68 2.57
CA ARG A 146 -2.87 -6.78 2.80
C ARG A 146 -3.59 -7.15 1.51
N VAL A 147 -3.69 -8.45 1.25
CA VAL A 147 -4.42 -8.99 0.11
C VAL A 147 -5.63 -9.76 0.64
N VAL A 148 -6.82 -9.39 0.19
CA VAL A 148 -8.08 -9.96 0.66
C VAL A 148 -9.04 -10.28 -0.49
N LEU A 149 -10.08 -11.06 -0.20
CA LEU A 149 -11.21 -11.22 -1.11
C LEU A 149 -12.01 -9.92 -1.18
N PRO A 150 -12.63 -9.59 -2.33
CA PRO A 150 -13.44 -8.37 -2.46
C PRO A 150 -14.55 -8.25 -1.40
N GLU A 151 -15.22 -9.35 -1.07
CA GLU A 151 -16.24 -9.42 -0.02
C GLU A 151 -15.71 -9.12 1.38
N ASN A 152 -14.43 -9.37 1.62
CA ASN A 152 -13.75 -9.14 2.90
C ASN A 152 -12.95 -7.83 2.91
N SER A 153 -13.07 -7.01 1.87
CA SER A 153 -12.24 -5.80 1.71
C SER A 153 -12.38 -4.80 2.86
N HIS A 154 -13.59 -4.65 3.41
CA HIS A 154 -13.82 -3.75 4.54
C HIS A 154 -13.13 -4.25 5.83
N ILE A 155 -13.25 -5.54 6.14
CA ILE A 155 -12.58 -6.16 7.31
C ILE A 155 -11.06 -6.11 7.10
N GLY A 156 -10.59 -6.36 5.87
CA GLY A 156 -9.18 -6.24 5.50
C GLY A 156 -8.65 -4.83 5.74
N MET A 157 -9.39 -3.81 5.34
CA MET A 157 -9.06 -2.41 5.56
C MET A 157 -8.97 -2.06 7.06
N VAL A 158 -9.96 -2.48 7.87
CA VAL A 158 -9.96 -2.21 9.32
C VAL A 158 -8.73 -2.85 10.00
N ASN A 159 -8.40 -4.09 9.62
CA ASN A 159 -7.23 -4.77 10.16
C ASN A 159 -5.92 -4.10 9.71
N LEU A 160 -5.83 -3.70 8.43
CA LEU A 160 -4.68 -2.96 7.91
C LEU A 160 -4.46 -1.66 8.67
N LEU A 161 -5.51 -0.86 8.86
CA LEU A 161 -5.45 0.39 9.62
C LEU A 161 -4.98 0.18 11.06
N ARG A 162 -5.50 -0.84 11.74
CA ARG A 162 -5.08 -1.15 13.11
C ARG A 162 -3.59 -1.48 13.19
N GLU A 163 -3.11 -2.32 12.29
CA GLU A 163 -1.68 -2.69 12.22
C GLU A 163 -0.82 -1.48 11.87
N PHE A 164 -1.24 -0.71 10.89
CA PHE A 164 -0.55 0.50 10.47
C PHE A 164 -0.44 1.54 11.60
N LEU A 165 -1.53 1.82 12.31
CA LEU A 165 -1.52 2.77 13.43
C LEU A 165 -0.62 2.28 14.58
N ASN A 166 -0.56 0.97 14.82
CA ASN A 166 0.39 0.40 15.77
C ASN A 166 1.84 0.65 15.34
N LEU A 167 2.17 0.44 14.05
CA LEU A 167 3.50 0.73 13.52
C LEU A 167 3.84 2.23 13.61
N VAL A 168 2.89 3.12 13.28
CA VAL A 168 3.07 4.57 13.43
C VAL A 168 3.34 4.94 14.89
N THR A 169 2.65 4.33 15.83
CA THR A 169 2.89 4.53 17.27
C THR A 169 4.29 4.06 17.65
N MET A 170 4.68 2.85 17.24
CA MET A 170 6.02 2.32 17.50
C MET A 170 7.12 3.20 16.90
N MET A 171 6.94 3.67 15.66
CA MET A 171 7.87 4.56 14.97
C MET A 171 8.03 5.93 15.69
N SER A 172 7.00 6.37 16.41
CA SER A 172 6.96 7.66 17.11
C SER A 172 7.37 7.56 18.58
N THR A 173 7.53 6.33 19.12
CA THR A 173 7.86 6.08 20.53
C THR A 173 9.37 5.97 20.67
N ASP A 174 9.92 6.55 21.75
CA ASP A 174 11.34 6.42 22.07
C ASP A 174 11.69 4.96 22.41
N HIS A 175 12.77 4.44 21.84
CA HIS A 175 13.23 3.07 22.06
C HIS A 175 13.51 2.76 23.54
N GLU A 176 13.93 3.74 24.32
CA GLU A 176 14.14 3.59 25.75
C GLU A 176 12.83 3.33 26.51
N GLU A 177 11.72 3.91 26.06
CA GLU A 177 10.39 3.64 26.62
C GLU A 177 9.88 2.25 26.24
N LEU A 178 10.11 1.82 24.98
CA LEU A 178 9.75 0.47 24.54
C LEU A 178 10.45 -0.62 25.36
N LYS A 179 11.69 -0.42 25.74
CA LYS A 179 12.44 -1.35 26.61
C LYS A 179 11.85 -1.45 28.02
N ARG A 180 11.16 -0.41 28.50
CA ARG A 180 10.55 -0.40 29.84
C ARG A 180 9.20 -1.11 29.89
N TYR A 181 8.54 -1.31 28.76
CA TYR A 181 7.15 -1.76 28.70
C TYR A 181 6.95 -3.27 28.54
N VAL A 182 7.99 -4.08 28.51
CA VAL A 182 7.86 -5.55 28.42
C VAL A 182 8.48 -6.24 29.63
N PRO A 183 7.80 -6.22 30.79
CA PRO A 183 8.21 -7.04 31.94
C PRO A 183 8.10 -8.51 31.58
N GLY A 184 9.20 -9.25 31.64
CA GLY A 184 9.23 -10.70 31.44
C GLY A 184 9.65 -11.18 30.04
N MET A 185 10.12 -10.30 29.17
CA MET A 185 10.78 -10.74 27.92
C MET A 185 12.11 -11.41 28.25
N PRO A 186 12.41 -12.58 27.65
CA PRO A 186 13.72 -13.20 27.80
C PRO A 186 14.84 -12.23 27.34
N PRO A 187 16.03 -12.26 27.99
CA PRO A 187 17.14 -11.35 27.67
C PRO A 187 17.53 -11.31 26.18
N GLU A 188 17.37 -12.42 25.48
CA GLU A 188 17.61 -12.57 24.05
C GLU A 188 16.72 -11.70 23.15
N PHE A 189 15.55 -11.27 23.66
CA PHE A 189 14.66 -10.35 22.96
C PHE A 189 14.77 -8.90 23.47
N SER A 190 15.55 -8.65 24.49
CA SER A 190 15.79 -7.32 25.04
C SER A 190 16.91 -6.57 24.34
N GLU A 191 17.72 -7.25 23.53
CA GLU A 191 18.66 -6.58 22.62
C GLU A 191 17.90 -6.08 21.37
N PRO A 192 18.22 -4.89 20.85
CA PRO A 192 17.55 -4.34 19.68
C PRO A 192 17.93 -5.13 18.43
N SER A 193 17.29 -6.29 18.23
CA SER A 193 17.36 -7.06 16.99
C SER A 193 16.44 -6.50 15.90
N LEU A 194 15.63 -5.50 16.20
CA LEU A 194 15.08 -4.60 15.21
C LEU A 194 16.25 -3.79 14.65
N ARG A 195 16.93 -4.32 13.64
CA ARG A 195 17.72 -3.50 12.73
C ARG A 195 16.76 -2.57 12.01
N MET A 196 16.47 -1.43 12.64
CA MET A 196 16.08 -0.27 11.89
C MET A 196 17.26 -0.02 10.95
N MET A 197 17.03 -0.15 9.65
CA MET A 197 18.01 0.25 8.68
C MET A 197 18.13 1.76 8.82
N ASP A 198 19.13 2.21 9.57
CA ASP A 198 19.62 3.57 9.47
C ASP A 198 20.13 3.75 8.05
N TYR A 199 19.36 4.46 7.24
CA TYR A 199 19.83 5.01 5.98
C TYR A 199 20.63 6.29 6.29
N ASP A 200 21.64 6.18 7.12
CA ASP A 200 22.63 7.22 7.26
C ASP A 200 23.93 6.78 6.59
N GLU A 201 24.37 7.64 5.69
CA GLU A 201 25.70 7.78 5.10
C GLU A 201 26.08 6.84 3.95
N SER A 202 25.81 7.32 2.75
CA SER A 202 26.91 7.52 1.77
C SER A 202 26.45 8.43 0.63
#